data_d06a51055efcb8750afd7f697a18e0fa
#
_entry.id   d06a51055efcb8750afd7f697a18e0fa
#
_cell.length_a   1.000
_cell.length_b   1.000
_cell.length_c   1.000
_cell.angle_alpha   90.00
_cell.angle_beta   90.00
_cell.angle_gamma   90.00
#
_symmetry.space_group_name_H-M   'P 1'
#
loop_
_entity.id
_entity.type
_entity.pdbx_description
1 polymer ?
#
loop_
_entity_poly.entity_id
_entity_poly.type
_entity_poly.pdbx_seq_one_letter_code
_entity_poly.pdbx_strand_id
1 'polypeptide(L)'
;LANFIKKNSDHEFMVYEKQESLSLDDGYGIQLSPNSTNILNKIKFDKIDNKKIFYPKGVDFYTIQNKRICDLDLTDFNKGKNKYTTLQRSTLIEFLKDDIYTQHLRFGKKLKEVSEIKGKILIKFEDNTNDLVDIVVGADGIFSSTRSFFEKKKNEPKFRKAIALRTILNSKSELDIDENRISLMMGKNCHLVMYPINQKKELNLVCIIRDNKYDPDKVNFLIDKIVEQNFSLKKIFDGELKSWPLYSTSKILPSTNNKVFYIGDAFNGFLPTLAQGAGQSIESAYELFNLINGENLDIQNSYFQERYKRAKIVRKRSNFNFFVFHFSSNLMQTIRNFFLKFLVKKKSFIGSYLGNIYKN
;
A
#
# COMPACT_ATOMS: atom_id res chain seq x y z
N LEU A 1 12.54 -6.97 4.09
CA LEU A 1 13.72 -6.87 4.95
C LEU A 1 14.44 -8.22 5.00
N ALA A 2 13.81 -9.29 5.44
CA ALA A 2 14.40 -10.64 5.56
C ALA A 2 15.16 -11.10 4.29
N ASN A 3 14.59 -10.89 3.11
CA ASN A 3 15.26 -11.23 1.85
C ASN A 3 16.58 -10.45 1.61
N PHE A 4 16.65 -9.20 2.05
CA PHE A 4 17.87 -8.41 1.95
C PHE A 4 18.92 -8.88 2.95
N ILE A 5 18.51 -9.13 4.19
CA ILE A 5 19.40 -9.66 5.23
C ILE A 5 19.99 -11.00 4.78
N LYS A 6 19.15 -11.96 4.36
CA LYS A 6 19.61 -13.27 3.89
C LYS A 6 20.63 -13.19 2.76
N LYS A 7 20.47 -12.25 1.84
CA LYS A 7 21.33 -12.19 0.63
C LYS A 7 22.63 -11.43 0.84
N ASN A 8 22.65 -10.48 1.76
CA ASN A 8 23.68 -9.45 1.78
C ASN A 8 24.23 -9.14 3.18
N SER A 9 23.98 -10.02 4.16
CA SER A 9 24.54 -9.84 5.50
C SER A 9 24.68 -11.18 6.25
N ASP A 10 25.51 -11.17 7.29
CA ASP A 10 25.70 -12.30 8.22
C ASP A 10 24.79 -12.22 9.45
N HIS A 11 23.83 -11.29 9.44
CA HIS A 11 22.87 -11.16 10.53
C HIS A 11 21.89 -12.32 10.55
N GLU A 12 21.70 -12.90 11.72
CA GLU A 12 20.62 -13.85 11.96
C GLU A 12 19.27 -13.14 12.05
N PHE A 13 18.22 -13.76 11.53
CA PHE A 13 16.87 -13.20 11.60
C PHE A 13 15.81 -14.28 11.77
N MET A 14 14.69 -13.87 12.37
CA MET A 14 13.46 -14.65 12.44
C MET A 14 12.25 -13.77 12.09
N VAL A 15 11.33 -14.32 11.34
CA VAL A 15 10.04 -13.68 10.99
C VAL A 15 8.92 -14.37 11.75
N TYR A 16 8.17 -13.60 12.53
CA TYR A 16 7.03 -14.07 13.31
C TYR A 16 5.73 -13.56 12.69
N GLU A 17 4.80 -14.44 12.42
CA GLU A 17 3.45 -14.13 11.93
C GLU A 17 2.42 -14.65 12.93
N LYS A 18 1.45 -13.80 13.29
CA LYS A 18 0.39 -14.15 14.25
C LYS A 18 -0.62 -15.16 13.70
N GLN A 19 -0.81 -15.18 12.38
CA GLN A 19 -1.69 -16.14 11.72
C GLN A 19 -1.04 -17.52 11.67
N GLU A 20 -1.85 -18.59 11.62
CA GLU A 20 -1.36 -19.98 11.51
C GLU A 20 -0.75 -20.29 10.15
N SER A 21 -1.08 -19.51 9.14
CA SER A 21 -0.55 -19.62 7.78
C SER A 21 -0.60 -18.28 7.05
N LEU A 22 0.10 -18.17 5.93
CA LEU A 22 -0.08 -17.03 5.03
C LEU A 22 -1.41 -17.14 4.29
N SER A 23 -2.30 -16.18 4.48
CA SER A 23 -3.50 -16.06 3.66
C SER A 23 -3.10 -15.55 2.27
N LEU A 24 -3.19 -16.45 1.29
CA LEU A 24 -3.01 -16.14 -0.14
C LEU A 24 -4.36 -15.95 -0.86
N ASP A 25 -5.46 -16.23 -0.17
CA ASP A 25 -6.82 -16.25 -0.74
C ASP A 25 -7.40 -14.87 -0.98
N ASP A 26 -6.87 -13.84 -0.35
CA ASP A 26 -7.23 -12.44 -0.64
C ASP A 26 -6.57 -11.99 -1.96
N GLY A 27 -7.11 -12.48 -3.07
CA GLY A 27 -6.58 -12.30 -4.43
C GLY A 27 -6.60 -10.87 -4.99
N TYR A 28 -6.82 -9.85 -4.15
CA TYR A 28 -6.89 -8.47 -4.61
C TYR A 28 -5.58 -7.99 -5.21
N GLY A 29 -5.75 -7.10 -6.20
CA GLY A 29 -4.63 -6.48 -6.88
C GLY A 29 -3.85 -5.50 -6.01
N ILE A 30 -2.59 -5.34 -6.36
CA ILE A 30 -1.67 -4.34 -5.82
C ILE A 30 -0.95 -3.62 -6.96
N GLN A 31 -0.57 -2.38 -6.72
CA GLN A 31 0.17 -1.56 -7.67
C GLN A 31 1.56 -1.26 -7.07
N LEU A 32 2.59 -1.49 -7.86
CA LEU A 32 3.98 -1.22 -7.51
C LEU A 32 4.54 -0.16 -8.47
N SER A 33 4.84 0.99 -7.95
CA SER A 33 5.46 2.08 -8.71
C SER A 33 6.97 1.85 -8.89
N PRO A 34 7.64 2.57 -9.80
CA PRO A 34 9.05 2.38 -10.14
C PRO A 34 10.03 2.36 -8.96
N ASN A 35 9.79 3.17 -7.92
CA ASN A 35 10.58 3.13 -6.69
C ASN A 35 10.55 1.75 -6.01
N SER A 36 9.37 1.12 -6.00
CA SER A 36 9.18 -0.22 -5.41
C SER A 36 9.85 -1.31 -6.24
N THR A 37 9.61 -1.29 -7.55
CA THR A 37 10.17 -2.30 -8.47
C THR A 37 11.68 -2.19 -8.57
N ASN A 38 12.25 -0.97 -8.50
CA ASN A 38 13.70 -0.76 -8.43
C ASN A 38 14.32 -1.50 -7.23
N ILE A 39 13.70 -1.40 -6.07
CA ILE A 39 14.18 -2.09 -4.86
C ILE A 39 13.97 -3.60 -4.96
N LEU A 40 12.79 -4.04 -5.40
CA LEU A 40 12.48 -5.46 -5.54
C LEU A 40 13.36 -6.15 -6.60
N ASN A 41 13.78 -5.45 -7.65
CA ASN A 41 14.69 -6.00 -8.66
C ASN A 41 16.07 -6.36 -8.08
N LYS A 42 16.49 -5.75 -6.98
CA LYS A 42 17.71 -6.16 -6.24
C LYS A 42 17.61 -7.57 -5.65
N ILE A 43 16.38 -8.06 -5.47
CA ILE A 43 16.08 -9.44 -5.06
C ILE A 43 15.44 -10.25 -6.18
N LYS A 44 15.69 -9.89 -7.44
CA LYS A 44 15.30 -10.61 -8.66
C LYS A 44 13.80 -10.58 -8.99
N PHE A 45 13.07 -9.53 -8.61
CA PHE A 45 11.67 -9.37 -9.00
C PHE A 45 11.47 -9.29 -10.52
N ASP A 46 12.46 -8.81 -11.28
CA ASP A 46 12.47 -8.80 -12.74
C ASP A 46 12.46 -10.20 -13.37
N LYS A 47 12.58 -11.26 -12.55
CA LYS A 47 12.49 -12.68 -12.98
C LYS A 47 11.13 -13.31 -12.70
N ILE A 48 10.20 -12.57 -12.09
CA ILE A 48 8.84 -13.06 -11.85
C ILE A 48 8.17 -13.45 -13.17
N ASP A 49 7.31 -14.47 -13.13
CA ASP A 49 6.58 -14.90 -14.33
C ASP A 49 5.73 -13.75 -14.89
N ASN A 50 6.02 -13.37 -16.13
CA ASN A 50 5.30 -12.31 -16.83
C ASN A 50 3.79 -12.59 -16.97
N LYS A 51 3.34 -13.83 -16.85
CA LYS A 51 1.92 -14.18 -16.87
C LYS A 51 1.17 -13.72 -15.61
N LYS A 52 1.90 -13.51 -14.52
CA LYS A 52 1.35 -13.07 -13.21
C LYS A 52 1.33 -11.57 -13.02
N ILE A 53 1.94 -10.79 -13.90
CA ILE A 53 2.10 -9.33 -13.76
C ILE A 53 1.60 -8.60 -15.00
N PHE A 54 1.34 -7.30 -14.86
CA PHE A 54 1.00 -6.42 -15.97
C PHE A 54 1.68 -5.06 -15.82
N TYR A 55 1.98 -4.40 -16.94
CA TYR A 55 2.63 -3.08 -17.00
C TYR A 55 1.67 -2.05 -17.63
N PRO A 56 0.90 -1.31 -16.83
CA PRO A 56 -0.02 -0.29 -17.35
C PRO A 56 0.72 0.81 -18.10
N LYS A 57 0.19 1.24 -19.25
CA LYS A 57 0.76 2.33 -20.05
C LYS A 57 0.50 3.70 -19.45
N GLY A 58 -0.48 3.82 -18.58
CA GLY A 58 -0.85 5.09 -17.97
C GLY A 58 -2.07 5.00 -17.06
N VAL A 59 -2.56 6.17 -16.67
CA VAL A 59 -3.79 6.32 -15.88
C VAL A 59 -4.77 7.19 -16.65
N ASP A 60 -5.97 6.69 -16.90
CA ASP A 60 -7.07 7.46 -17.48
C ASP A 60 -8.00 7.95 -16.37
N PHE A 61 -8.35 9.21 -16.43
CA PHE A 61 -9.27 9.84 -15.49
C PHE A 61 -10.63 10.03 -16.13
N TYR A 62 -11.67 9.58 -15.42
CA TYR A 62 -13.05 9.65 -15.86
C TYR A 62 -13.92 10.35 -14.81
N THR A 63 -15.04 10.93 -15.28
CA THR A 63 -16.18 11.19 -14.39
C THR A 63 -16.84 9.87 -14.04
N ILE A 64 -17.67 9.86 -12.98
CA ILE A 64 -18.45 8.66 -12.61
C ILE A 64 -19.40 8.21 -13.72
N GLN A 65 -19.81 9.13 -14.63
CA GLN A 65 -20.65 8.84 -15.81
C GLN A 65 -19.84 8.28 -17.00
N ASN A 66 -18.63 7.77 -16.76
CA ASN A 66 -17.73 7.20 -17.77
C ASN A 66 -17.28 8.21 -18.86
N LYS A 67 -17.34 9.52 -18.59
CA LYS A 67 -16.81 10.51 -19.52
C LYS A 67 -15.33 10.75 -19.24
N ARG A 68 -14.46 10.45 -20.22
CA ARG A 68 -13.02 10.66 -20.11
C ARG A 68 -12.70 12.14 -19.88
N ILE A 69 -11.89 12.42 -18.87
CA ILE A 69 -11.43 13.78 -18.52
C ILE A 69 -10.07 14.04 -19.17
N CYS A 70 -9.10 13.19 -18.89
CA CYS A 70 -7.72 13.27 -19.34
C CYS A 70 -6.99 11.97 -19.06
N ASP A 71 -5.74 11.89 -19.44
CA ASP A 71 -4.86 10.77 -19.17
C ASP A 71 -3.49 11.23 -18.66
N LEU A 72 -2.87 10.37 -17.87
CA LEU A 72 -1.49 10.48 -17.42
C LEU A 72 -0.68 9.36 -18.07
N ASP A 73 0.31 9.72 -18.87
CA ASP A 73 1.25 8.76 -19.44
C ASP A 73 2.30 8.35 -18.38
N LEU A 74 2.52 7.05 -18.24
CA LEU A 74 3.54 6.48 -17.36
C LEU A 74 4.81 6.07 -18.10
N THR A 75 4.90 6.28 -19.42
CA THR A 75 6.03 5.85 -20.25
C THR A 75 7.36 6.41 -19.74
N ASP A 76 7.40 7.67 -19.32
CA ASP A 76 8.61 8.28 -18.77
C ASP A 76 9.07 7.64 -17.45
N PHE A 77 8.16 7.03 -16.70
CA PHE A 77 8.44 6.31 -15.46
C PHE A 77 8.67 4.81 -15.67
N ASN A 78 8.33 4.25 -16.84
CA ASN A 78 8.43 2.82 -17.16
C ASN A 78 9.71 2.48 -17.94
N LYS A 79 10.77 3.25 -17.78
CA LYS A 79 12.04 3.04 -18.48
C LYS A 79 12.84 1.88 -17.89
N GLY A 80 13.43 1.06 -18.76
CA GLY A 80 14.27 -0.07 -18.35
C GLY A 80 13.50 -1.17 -17.60
N LYS A 81 14.10 -1.66 -16.52
CA LYS A 81 13.56 -2.76 -15.70
C LYS A 81 12.58 -2.30 -14.61
N ASN A 82 12.62 -1.03 -14.23
CA ASN A 82 11.85 -0.49 -13.10
C ASN A 82 10.48 0.02 -13.56
N LYS A 83 9.62 -0.88 -14.00
CA LYS A 83 8.32 -0.54 -14.57
C LYS A 83 7.24 -0.45 -13.49
N TYR A 84 6.31 0.46 -13.68
CA TYR A 84 5.05 0.42 -12.93
C TYR A 84 4.36 -0.92 -13.19
N THR A 85 4.08 -1.65 -12.13
CA THR A 85 3.61 -3.05 -12.21
C THR A 85 2.33 -3.22 -11.43
N THR A 86 1.35 -3.91 -12.00
CA THR A 86 0.16 -4.38 -11.31
C THR A 86 0.14 -5.90 -11.29
N LEU A 87 -0.27 -6.48 -10.16
CA LEU A 87 -0.29 -7.91 -9.92
C LEU A 87 -1.26 -8.24 -8.77
N GLN A 88 -1.53 -9.52 -8.56
CA GLN A 88 -2.20 -9.95 -7.33
C GLN A 88 -1.28 -9.80 -6.12
N ARG A 89 -1.85 -9.44 -4.98
CA ARG A 89 -1.10 -9.34 -3.72
C ARG A 89 -0.49 -10.68 -3.30
N SER A 90 -1.19 -11.79 -3.51
CA SER A 90 -0.70 -13.14 -3.28
C SER A 90 0.58 -13.44 -4.06
N THR A 91 0.63 -13.07 -5.33
CA THR A 91 1.84 -13.22 -6.18
C THR A 91 3.07 -12.51 -5.60
N LEU A 92 2.88 -11.29 -5.06
CA LEU A 92 3.97 -10.58 -4.39
C LEU A 92 4.39 -11.28 -3.09
N ILE A 93 3.43 -11.79 -2.31
CA ILE A 93 3.73 -12.51 -1.06
C ILE A 93 4.46 -13.83 -1.36
N GLU A 94 4.00 -14.61 -2.34
CA GLU A 94 4.69 -15.81 -2.80
C GLU A 94 6.14 -15.50 -3.18
N PHE A 95 6.34 -14.51 -4.07
CA PHE A 95 7.68 -14.09 -4.47
C PHE A 95 8.58 -13.71 -3.28
N LEU A 96 8.04 -12.99 -2.30
CA LEU A 96 8.81 -12.58 -1.12
C LEU A 96 9.09 -13.75 -0.16
N LYS A 97 8.21 -14.75 -0.12
CA LYS A 97 8.33 -15.94 0.74
C LYS A 97 9.30 -16.96 0.17
N ASP A 98 9.30 -17.17 -1.16
CA ASP A 98 10.02 -18.28 -1.82
C ASP A 98 11.53 -18.26 -1.54
N ASP A 99 12.11 -17.08 -1.33
CA ASP A 99 13.50 -16.94 -0.98
C ASP A 99 13.78 -17.09 0.54
N ILE A 100 12.75 -17.23 1.40
CA ILE A 100 12.91 -17.36 2.86
C ILE A 100 12.69 -18.80 3.26
N TYR A 101 13.73 -19.45 3.84
CA TYR A 101 13.59 -20.80 4.34
C TYR A 101 12.53 -20.91 5.44
N THR A 102 11.79 -22.02 5.46
CA THR A 102 10.73 -22.27 6.45
C THR A 102 11.23 -22.19 7.88
N GLN A 103 12.50 -22.51 8.14
CA GLN A 103 13.12 -22.38 9.47
C GLN A 103 13.20 -20.96 9.99
N HIS A 104 13.14 -19.93 9.11
CA HIS A 104 13.14 -18.52 9.48
C HIS A 104 11.72 -17.90 9.57
N LEU A 105 10.68 -18.71 9.38
CA LEU A 105 9.29 -18.30 9.47
C LEU A 105 8.59 -19.07 10.58
N ARG A 106 8.03 -18.37 11.54
CA ARG A 106 7.25 -18.95 12.63
C ARG A 106 5.85 -18.37 12.62
N PHE A 107 4.87 -19.24 12.40
CA PHE A 107 3.45 -18.91 12.41
C PHE A 107 2.81 -19.10 13.79
N GLY A 108 1.60 -18.59 14.01
CA GLY A 108 0.89 -18.66 15.28
C GLY A 108 1.54 -17.79 16.38
N LYS A 109 2.47 -16.90 16.02
CA LYS A 109 3.29 -16.13 16.97
C LYS A 109 2.70 -14.74 17.23
N LYS A 110 1.63 -14.69 18.01
CA LYS A 110 1.04 -13.43 18.44
C LYS A 110 1.80 -12.87 19.65
N LEU A 111 2.31 -11.64 19.52
CA LEU A 111 3.08 -10.96 20.55
C LEU A 111 2.23 -10.71 21.81
N LYS A 112 2.72 -11.13 22.97
CA LYS A 112 2.07 -11.00 24.28
C LYS A 112 2.72 -9.94 25.15
N GLU A 113 4.05 -9.93 25.18
CA GLU A 113 4.84 -9.08 26.08
C GLU A 113 6.22 -8.83 25.49
N VAL A 114 6.79 -7.69 25.83
CA VAL A 114 8.19 -7.34 25.55
C VAL A 114 8.84 -6.79 26.79
N SER A 115 10.11 -7.13 27.00
CA SER A 115 10.93 -6.58 28.10
C SER A 115 12.40 -6.47 27.68
N GLU A 116 13.14 -5.60 28.32
CA GLU A 116 14.59 -5.50 28.09
C GLU A 116 15.35 -6.24 29.20
N ILE A 117 16.25 -7.14 28.79
CA ILE A 117 17.05 -7.97 29.70
C ILE A 117 18.52 -7.92 29.24
N LYS A 118 19.41 -7.43 30.09
CA LYS A 118 20.86 -7.38 29.83
C LYS A 118 21.22 -6.78 28.45
N GLY A 119 20.53 -5.70 28.11
CA GLY A 119 20.77 -5.02 26.83
C GLY A 119 20.22 -5.73 25.59
N LYS A 120 19.43 -6.78 25.73
CA LYS A 120 18.67 -7.43 24.66
C LYS A 120 17.17 -7.31 24.90
N ILE A 121 16.37 -7.56 23.87
CA ILE A 121 14.91 -7.53 23.95
C ILE A 121 14.40 -8.97 24.04
N LEU A 122 13.71 -9.27 25.15
CA LEU A 122 12.93 -10.48 25.28
C LEU A 122 11.54 -10.25 24.72
N ILE A 123 11.16 -11.02 23.72
CA ILE A 123 9.82 -11.09 23.15
C ILE A 123 9.13 -12.37 23.62
N LYS A 124 7.90 -12.24 24.13
CA LYS A 124 7.07 -13.38 24.54
C LYS A 124 5.80 -13.43 23.70
N PHE A 125 5.40 -14.63 23.34
CA PHE A 125 4.21 -14.88 22.53
C PHE A 125 3.06 -15.47 23.37
N GLU A 126 1.84 -15.40 22.85
CA GLU A 126 0.65 -15.94 23.54
C GLU A 126 0.72 -17.45 23.75
N ASP A 127 1.46 -18.19 22.92
CA ASP A 127 1.72 -19.62 23.06
C ASP A 127 2.78 -19.97 24.13
N ASN A 128 3.17 -18.99 24.94
CA ASN A 128 4.19 -19.07 26.00
C ASN A 128 5.63 -19.34 25.52
N THR A 129 5.89 -19.34 24.23
CA THR A 129 7.26 -19.32 23.71
C THR A 129 7.87 -17.92 23.83
N ASN A 130 9.18 -17.83 23.76
CA ASN A 130 9.90 -16.56 23.82
C ASN A 130 11.19 -16.62 23.00
N ASP A 131 11.70 -15.45 22.65
CA ASP A 131 13.02 -15.28 22.03
C ASP A 131 13.72 -14.04 22.58
N LEU A 132 15.06 -14.08 22.59
CA LEU A 132 15.91 -12.98 23.03
C LEU A 132 16.70 -12.45 21.84
N VAL A 133 16.45 -11.20 21.47
CA VAL A 133 16.96 -10.59 20.24
C VAL A 133 17.65 -9.25 20.48
N ASP A 134 18.55 -8.87 19.59
CA ASP A 134 19.25 -7.59 19.67
C ASP A 134 18.40 -6.44 19.09
N ILE A 135 17.60 -6.70 18.05
CA ILE A 135 16.76 -5.72 17.36
C ILE A 135 15.38 -6.32 17.12
N VAL A 136 14.34 -5.51 17.30
CA VAL A 136 12.96 -5.84 16.93
C VAL A 136 12.49 -4.92 15.81
N VAL A 137 11.88 -5.49 14.77
CA VAL A 137 11.29 -4.74 13.69
C VAL A 137 9.79 -5.02 13.63
N GLY A 138 8.99 -4.04 14.04
CA GLY A 138 7.53 -4.07 13.95
C GLY A 138 7.08 -3.85 12.50
N ALA A 139 6.45 -4.88 11.91
CA ALA A 139 5.87 -4.87 10.56
C ALA A 139 4.39 -5.28 10.59
N ASP A 140 3.74 -5.14 11.75
CA ASP A 140 2.42 -5.65 12.10
C ASP A 140 1.27 -4.69 11.77
N GLY A 141 1.50 -3.81 10.78
CA GLY A 141 0.47 -2.99 10.16
C GLY A 141 0.04 -1.76 10.98
N ILE A 142 -1.03 -1.11 10.52
CA ILE A 142 -1.46 0.19 11.06
C ILE A 142 -1.93 0.11 12.53
N PHE A 143 -2.43 -1.04 12.96
CA PHE A 143 -2.85 -1.32 14.35
C PHE A 143 -1.74 -2.00 15.16
N SER A 144 -0.49 -1.72 14.86
CA SER A 144 0.70 -2.35 15.42
C SER A 144 0.64 -2.56 16.94
N SER A 145 0.62 -3.83 17.32
CA SER A 145 0.75 -4.26 18.71
C SER A 145 2.18 -4.02 19.20
N THR A 146 3.17 -4.30 18.36
CA THR A 146 4.59 -4.04 18.66
C THR A 146 4.79 -2.60 19.08
N ARG A 147 4.24 -1.65 18.31
CA ARG A 147 4.31 -0.23 18.66
C ARG A 147 3.63 0.06 20.01
N SER A 148 2.46 -0.51 20.25
CA SER A 148 1.71 -0.27 21.50
C SER A 148 2.47 -0.76 22.73
N PHE A 149 3.15 -1.90 22.62
CA PHE A 149 3.96 -2.45 23.70
C PHE A 149 5.18 -1.59 24.03
N PHE A 150 5.97 -1.20 23.02
CA PHE A 150 7.20 -0.45 23.24
C PHE A 150 6.94 1.01 23.61
N GLU A 151 5.97 1.67 22.96
CA GLU A 151 5.65 3.07 23.25
C GLU A 151 4.79 3.23 24.51
N LYS A 152 4.36 2.13 25.16
CA LYS A 152 3.47 2.14 26.32
C LYS A 152 2.22 3.01 26.14
N LYS A 153 1.78 3.13 24.89
CA LYS A 153 0.62 3.89 24.47
C LYS A 153 -0.16 3.09 23.45
N LYS A 154 -1.48 3.11 23.56
CA LYS A 154 -2.33 2.54 22.54
C LYS A 154 -2.10 3.26 21.20
N ASN A 155 -1.72 2.50 20.19
CA ASN A 155 -1.61 3.01 18.83
C ASN A 155 -3.01 3.15 18.24
N GLU A 156 -3.50 4.37 18.14
CA GLU A 156 -4.85 4.66 17.64
C GLU A 156 -4.80 5.35 16.27
N PRO A 157 -4.90 4.58 15.19
CA PRO A 157 -5.06 5.13 13.86
C PRO A 157 -6.38 5.90 13.75
N LYS A 158 -6.36 6.96 12.95
CA LYS A 158 -7.55 7.78 12.72
C LYS A 158 -8.43 7.19 11.64
N PHE A 159 -9.69 6.87 11.94
CA PHE A 159 -10.69 6.57 10.92
C PHE A 159 -10.90 7.77 10.00
N ARG A 160 -10.85 7.56 8.68
CA ARG A 160 -10.87 8.63 7.68
C ARG A 160 -12.25 8.92 7.14
N LYS A 161 -13.29 8.39 7.78
CA LYS A 161 -14.69 8.53 7.36
C LYS A 161 -14.86 8.13 5.90
N ALA A 162 -14.29 6.99 5.56
CA ALA A 162 -14.36 6.39 4.23
C ALA A 162 -14.19 4.88 4.32
N ILE A 163 -14.80 4.19 3.37
CA ILE A 163 -14.84 2.73 3.27
C ILE A 163 -14.29 2.37 1.90
N ALA A 164 -13.42 1.36 1.86
CA ALA A 164 -12.95 0.74 0.63
C ALA A 164 -13.79 -0.52 0.36
N LEU A 165 -14.37 -0.59 -0.84
CA LEU A 165 -15.01 -1.78 -1.39
C LEU A 165 -14.08 -2.36 -2.44
N ARG A 166 -13.85 -3.67 -2.42
CA ARG A 166 -12.96 -4.33 -3.37
C ARG A 166 -13.61 -5.57 -3.95
N THR A 167 -13.35 -5.77 -5.24
CA THR A 167 -13.68 -6.99 -5.96
C THR A 167 -12.71 -7.22 -7.11
N ILE A 168 -12.77 -8.41 -7.68
CA ILE A 168 -12.09 -8.76 -8.92
C ILE A 168 -13.17 -9.01 -9.98
N LEU A 169 -12.98 -8.41 -11.13
CA LEU A 169 -13.86 -8.55 -12.28
C LEU A 169 -13.15 -9.38 -13.37
N ASN A 170 -13.91 -10.16 -14.10
CA ASN A 170 -13.41 -10.73 -15.36
C ASN A 170 -13.10 -9.61 -16.36
N SER A 171 -12.06 -9.76 -17.17
CA SER A 171 -11.55 -8.71 -18.07
C SER A 171 -12.54 -8.16 -19.10
N LYS A 172 -13.64 -8.85 -19.34
CA LYS A 172 -14.73 -8.37 -20.21
C LYS A 172 -15.70 -7.48 -19.40
N SER A 173 -15.21 -6.38 -18.84
CA SER A 173 -16.10 -5.42 -18.20
C SER A 173 -16.93 -4.73 -19.29
N GLU A 174 -18.24 -4.54 -19.03
CA GLU A 174 -19.15 -3.80 -19.91
C GLU A 174 -18.85 -2.28 -19.91
N LEU A 175 -17.83 -1.86 -19.17
CA LEU A 175 -17.39 -0.48 -19.16
C LEU A 175 -16.43 -0.23 -20.32
N ASP A 176 -16.69 0.80 -21.08
CA ASP A 176 -15.79 1.28 -22.14
C ASP A 176 -14.56 1.95 -21.51
N ILE A 177 -13.59 1.13 -21.14
CA ILE A 177 -12.30 1.53 -20.54
C ILE A 177 -11.13 0.84 -21.25
N ASP A 178 -9.99 1.52 -21.32
CA ASP A 178 -8.78 0.92 -21.88
C ASP A 178 -8.13 -0.05 -20.87
N GLU A 179 -8.24 -1.35 -21.15
CA GLU A 179 -7.64 -2.42 -20.31
C GLU A 179 -6.09 -2.41 -20.29
N ASN A 180 -5.43 -1.58 -21.09
CA ASN A 180 -3.99 -1.38 -21.02
C ASN A 180 -3.57 -0.32 -20.00
N ARG A 181 -4.54 0.32 -19.36
CA ARG A 181 -4.34 1.47 -18.48
C ARG A 181 -5.06 1.28 -17.16
N ILE A 182 -4.68 2.08 -16.20
CA ILE A 182 -5.42 2.19 -14.93
C ILE A 182 -6.55 3.18 -15.17
N SER A 183 -7.78 2.83 -14.85
CA SER A 183 -8.93 3.71 -14.91
C SER A 183 -9.27 4.25 -13.53
N LEU A 184 -9.35 5.57 -13.38
CA LEU A 184 -9.76 6.25 -12.18
C LEU A 184 -11.01 7.06 -12.44
N MET A 185 -12.15 6.61 -11.93
CA MET A 185 -13.44 7.30 -12.01
C MET A 185 -13.73 8.09 -10.76
N MET A 186 -14.19 9.33 -10.89
CA MET A 186 -14.46 10.24 -9.77
C MET A 186 -15.91 10.68 -9.74
N GLY A 187 -16.60 10.40 -8.63
CA GLY A 187 -17.99 10.77 -8.39
C GLY A 187 -18.17 11.66 -7.14
N LYS A 188 -19.42 11.87 -6.76
CA LYS A 188 -19.76 12.58 -5.51
C LYS A 188 -19.37 11.70 -4.33
N ASN A 189 -18.46 12.19 -3.50
CA ASN A 189 -17.98 11.50 -2.31
C ASN A 189 -17.36 10.10 -2.55
N CYS A 190 -17.06 9.73 -3.81
CA CYS A 190 -16.46 8.44 -4.13
C CYS A 190 -15.48 8.53 -5.30
N HIS A 191 -14.62 7.53 -5.37
CA HIS A 191 -13.84 7.25 -6.58
C HIS A 191 -13.62 5.75 -6.72
N LEU A 192 -13.51 5.29 -7.95
CA LEU A 192 -13.22 3.92 -8.32
C LEU A 192 -11.89 3.87 -9.04
N VAL A 193 -11.09 2.86 -8.72
CA VAL A 193 -9.84 2.57 -9.44
C VAL A 193 -9.92 1.15 -9.95
N MET A 194 -9.78 0.99 -11.27
CA MET A 194 -9.73 -0.31 -11.92
C MET A 194 -8.39 -0.45 -12.64
N TYR A 195 -7.80 -1.62 -12.56
CA TYR A 195 -6.54 -1.90 -13.24
C TYR A 195 -6.39 -3.38 -13.52
N PRO A 196 -5.75 -3.73 -14.65
CA PRO A 196 -5.53 -5.11 -15.03
C PRO A 196 -4.51 -5.79 -14.13
N ILE A 197 -4.76 -7.07 -13.89
CA ILE A 197 -3.86 -8.03 -13.25
C ILE A 197 -3.80 -9.32 -14.09
N ASN A 198 -2.88 -10.21 -13.81
CA ASN A 198 -2.78 -11.52 -14.47
C ASN A 198 -2.82 -11.45 -16.01
N GLN A 199 -2.03 -10.57 -16.62
CA GLN A 199 -2.02 -10.36 -18.07
C GLN A 199 -3.38 -9.95 -18.64
N LYS A 200 -4.13 -9.13 -17.92
CA LYS A 200 -5.49 -8.65 -18.28
C LYS A 200 -6.59 -9.72 -18.25
N LYS A 201 -6.35 -10.87 -17.69
CA LYS A 201 -7.42 -11.86 -17.50
C LYS A 201 -8.45 -11.39 -16.49
N GLU A 202 -8.03 -10.53 -15.58
CA GLU A 202 -8.83 -10.00 -14.49
C GLU A 202 -8.56 -8.50 -14.31
N LEU A 203 -9.57 -7.79 -13.84
CA LEU A 203 -9.49 -6.39 -13.42
C LEU A 203 -9.70 -6.32 -11.92
N ASN A 204 -8.74 -5.75 -11.21
CA ASN A 204 -8.94 -5.41 -9.81
C ASN A 204 -9.71 -4.10 -9.70
N LEU A 205 -10.78 -4.10 -8.92
CA LEU A 205 -11.56 -2.91 -8.62
C LEU A 205 -11.40 -2.53 -7.14
N VAL A 206 -11.15 -1.27 -6.90
CA VAL A 206 -11.22 -0.63 -5.58
C VAL A 206 -12.13 0.58 -5.69
N CYS A 207 -13.23 0.59 -4.97
CA CYS A 207 -14.07 1.76 -4.80
C CYS A 207 -13.88 2.33 -3.40
N ILE A 208 -13.64 3.62 -3.29
CA ILE A 208 -13.58 4.32 -2.00
C ILE A 208 -14.74 5.30 -1.93
N ILE A 209 -15.59 5.14 -0.94
CA ILE A 209 -16.74 5.99 -0.68
C ILE A 209 -16.63 6.63 0.71
N ARG A 210 -16.97 7.91 0.82
CA ARG A 210 -17.06 8.60 2.11
C ARG A 210 -18.30 8.17 2.85
N ASP A 211 -18.10 7.71 4.08
CA ASP A 211 -19.14 7.50 5.07
C ASP A 211 -18.61 7.79 6.47
N ASN A 212 -19.46 8.35 7.33
CA ASN A 212 -19.08 8.74 8.68
C ASN A 212 -18.92 7.56 9.64
N LYS A 213 -19.53 6.41 9.32
CA LYS A 213 -19.48 5.17 10.12
C LYS A 213 -19.24 3.99 9.18
N TYR A 214 -18.48 3.04 9.66
CA TYR A 214 -18.38 1.75 9.00
C TYR A 214 -19.39 0.78 9.63
N ASP A 215 -20.21 0.20 8.79
CA ASP A 215 -21.21 -0.81 9.14
C ASP A 215 -21.20 -1.87 8.02
N PRO A 216 -20.72 -3.08 8.29
CA PRO A 216 -20.67 -4.14 7.28
C PRO A 216 -22.05 -4.45 6.68
N ASP A 217 -23.13 -4.31 7.45
CA ASP A 217 -24.50 -4.63 7.01
C ASP A 217 -25.06 -3.57 6.05
N LYS A 218 -24.42 -2.40 5.98
CA LYS A 218 -24.82 -1.29 5.10
C LYS A 218 -24.03 -1.20 3.79
N VAL A 219 -23.26 -2.20 3.44
CA VAL A 219 -22.46 -2.18 2.20
C VAL A 219 -23.33 -2.00 0.97
N ASN A 220 -24.48 -2.68 0.89
CA ASN A 220 -25.42 -2.53 -0.23
C ASN A 220 -25.94 -1.09 -0.35
N PHE A 221 -26.26 -0.43 0.74
CA PHE A 221 -26.65 0.98 0.73
C PHE A 221 -25.54 1.91 0.20
N LEU A 222 -24.26 1.59 0.46
CA LEU A 222 -23.15 2.34 -0.10
C LEU A 222 -23.01 2.10 -1.60
N ILE A 223 -23.27 0.88 -2.06
CA ILE A 223 -23.28 0.54 -3.49
C ILE A 223 -24.40 1.31 -4.18
N ASP A 224 -25.61 1.33 -3.62
CA ASP A 224 -26.75 2.07 -4.19
C ASP A 224 -26.40 3.55 -4.41
N LYS A 225 -25.76 4.21 -3.45
CA LYS A 225 -25.29 5.59 -3.59
C LYS A 225 -24.29 5.80 -4.74
N ILE A 226 -23.56 4.77 -5.14
CA ILE A 226 -22.63 4.81 -6.27
C ILE A 226 -23.42 4.57 -7.57
N VAL A 227 -24.29 3.58 -7.57
CA VAL A 227 -25.12 3.17 -8.71
C VAL A 227 -26.12 4.27 -9.09
N GLU A 228 -26.67 5.00 -8.12
CA GLU A 228 -27.51 6.20 -8.36
C GLU A 228 -26.78 7.26 -9.20
N GLN A 229 -25.46 7.35 -9.10
CA GLN A 229 -24.69 8.29 -9.90
C GLN A 229 -24.43 7.77 -11.32
N ASN A 230 -24.37 6.46 -11.50
CA ASN A 230 -24.25 5.81 -12.81
C ASN A 230 -24.76 4.37 -12.74
N PHE A 231 -25.91 4.10 -13.31
CA PHE A 231 -26.55 2.78 -13.27
C PHE A 231 -25.73 1.68 -13.96
N SER A 232 -24.90 2.00 -14.95
CA SER A 232 -24.04 1.01 -15.62
C SER A 232 -23.01 0.37 -14.67
N LEU A 233 -22.75 1.00 -13.52
CA LEU A 233 -21.84 0.46 -12.51
C LEU A 233 -22.47 -0.69 -11.69
N LYS A 234 -23.78 -0.93 -11.78
CA LYS A 234 -24.46 -1.97 -10.98
C LYS A 234 -23.78 -3.32 -11.16
N LYS A 235 -23.56 -3.72 -12.39
CA LYS A 235 -23.00 -5.04 -12.73
C LYS A 235 -21.59 -5.28 -12.18
N ILE A 236 -20.80 -4.23 -11.97
CA ILE A 236 -19.44 -4.40 -11.39
C ILE A 236 -19.46 -4.66 -9.90
N PHE A 237 -20.59 -4.51 -9.23
CA PHE A 237 -20.78 -4.79 -7.81
C PHE A 237 -21.59 -6.08 -7.56
N ASP A 238 -21.98 -6.81 -8.60
CA ASP A 238 -22.77 -8.05 -8.47
C ASP A 238 -21.93 -9.27 -7.97
N GLY A 239 -20.59 -9.14 -7.97
CA GLY A 239 -19.66 -10.16 -7.50
C GLY A 239 -19.41 -10.14 -5.99
N GLU A 240 -18.54 -11.04 -5.52
CA GLU A 240 -18.09 -11.03 -4.12
C GLU A 240 -17.37 -9.71 -3.79
N LEU A 241 -17.92 -8.99 -2.83
CA LEU A 241 -17.39 -7.71 -2.36
C LEU A 241 -16.88 -7.84 -0.94
N LYS A 242 -15.66 -7.37 -0.72
CA LYS A 242 -15.14 -7.16 0.63
C LYS A 242 -15.03 -5.68 0.93
N SER A 243 -15.32 -5.32 2.17
CA SER A 243 -15.33 -3.93 2.64
C SER A 243 -14.41 -3.73 3.83
N TRP A 244 -13.73 -2.57 3.87
CA TRP A 244 -12.86 -2.19 4.99
C TRP A 244 -12.96 -0.69 5.28
N PRO A 245 -13.02 -0.33 6.57
CA PRO A 245 -12.87 1.05 6.98
C PRO A 245 -11.45 1.56 6.73
N LEU A 246 -11.32 2.77 6.20
CA LEU A 246 -10.01 3.36 5.94
C LEU A 246 -9.49 4.09 7.17
N TYR A 247 -8.28 3.70 7.57
CA TYR A 247 -7.53 4.36 8.63
C TYR A 247 -6.24 4.98 8.11
N SER A 248 -5.71 5.93 8.83
CA SER A 248 -4.36 6.45 8.62
C SER A 248 -3.69 6.73 9.96
N THR A 249 -2.38 6.68 9.99
CA THR A 249 -1.61 7.07 11.18
C THR A 249 -1.90 8.51 11.57
N SER A 250 -2.15 8.76 12.86
CA SER A 250 -2.44 10.10 13.37
C SER A 250 -1.18 10.96 13.40
N LYS A 251 -0.11 10.47 14.01
CA LYS A 251 1.20 11.15 14.13
C LYS A 251 2.32 10.18 13.79
N ILE A 252 3.33 10.65 13.09
CA ILE A 252 4.57 9.91 12.84
C ILE A 252 5.53 10.27 13.97
N LEU A 253 5.87 9.29 14.78
CA LEU A 253 6.76 9.45 15.93
C LEU A 253 7.90 8.43 15.85
N PRO A 254 9.12 8.78 16.30
CA PRO A 254 10.21 7.81 16.43
C PRO A 254 9.85 6.73 17.46
N SER A 255 10.57 5.63 17.44
CA SER A 255 10.56 4.69 18.56
C SER A 255 11.24 5.31 19.78
N THR A 256 10.75 5.00 20.95
CA THR A 256 11.38 5.39 22.24
C THR A 256 12.53 4.48 22.64
N ASN A 257 12.68 3.32 21.97
CA ASN A 257 13.74 2.35 22.19
C ASN A 257 14.64 2.26 20.94
N ASN A 258 15.95 2.43 21.10
CA ASN A 258 16.93 2.46 20.01
C ASN A 258 17.17 1.11 19.31
N LYS A 259 16.61 0.03 19.84
CA LYS A 259 16.66 -1.33 19.26
C LYS A 259 15.35 -1.73 18.58
N VAL A 260 14.38 -0.82 18.53
CA VAL A 260 13.06 -1.08 17.97
C VAL A 260 12.79 -0.17 16.80
N PHE A 261 12.48 -0.77 15.67
CA PHE A 261 12.15 -0.08 14.42
C PHE A 261 10.74 -0.45 13.96
N TYR A 262 10.10 0.47 13.25
CA TYR A 262 8.80 0.21 12.62
C TYR A 262 8.93 0.39 11.11
N ILE A 263 8.40 -0.55 10.34
CA ILE A 263 8.38 -0.48 8.87
C ILE A 263 6.94 -0.54 8.35
N GLY A 264 6.74 -0.09 7.11
CA GLY A 264 5.43 -0.10 6.47
C GLY A 264 4.38 0.67 7.25
N ASP A 265 3.18 0.13 7.32
CA ASP A 265 2.05 0.78 7.99
C ASP A 265 2.21 0.85 9.52
N ALA A 266 3.06 0.01 10.12
CA ALA A 266 3.43 0.14 11.53
C ALA A 266 4.23 1.43 11.79
N PHE A 267 5.00 1.91 10.81
CA PHE A 267 5.63 3.22 10.86
C PHE A 267 4.63 4.33 10.51
N ASN A 268 3.96 4.21 9.36
CA ASN A 268 2.99 5.20 8.90
C ASN A 268 2.03 4.64 7.84
N GLY A 269 0.78 4.42 8.21
CA GLY A 269 -0.29 4.05 7.30
C GLY A 269 -0.85 5.27 6.54
N PHE A 270 -1.02 5.12 5.23
CA PHE A 270 -1.48 6.14 4.31
C PHE A 270 -2.87 5.85 3.78
N LEU A 271 -3.55 6.90 3.28
CA LEU A 271 -4.70 6.70 2.40
C LEU A 271 -4.25 6.13 1.05
N PRO A 272 -5.02 5.21 0.42
CA PRO A 272 -4.59 4.46 -0.76
C PRO A 272 -4.60 5.25 -2.07
N THR A 273 -4.88 6.54 -2.06
CA THR A 273 -5.10 7.41 -3.23
C THR A 273 -3.86 7.70 -4.09
N LEU A 274 -2.70 7.18 -3.71
CA LEU A 274 -1.45 7.23 -4.47
C LEU A 274 -0.88 5.84 -4.78
N ALA A 275 -1.56 4.77 -4.37
CA ALA A 275 -1.07 3.39 -4.47
C ALA A 275 0.34 3.20 -3.88
N GLN A 276 0.69 3.92 -2.80
CA GLN A 276 2.03 3.94 -2.21
C GLN A 276 2.18 3.08 -0.94
N GLY A 277 1.13 2.44 -0.42
CA GLY A 277 1.22 1.64 0.81
C GLY A 277 2.33 0.57 0.75
N ALA A 278 2.25 -0.32 -0.23
CA ALA A 278 3.29 -1.34 -0.44
C ALA A 278 4.65 -0.73 -0.78
N GLY A 279 4.68 0.30 -1.65
CA GLY A 279 5.90 0.97 -2.03
C GLY A 279 6.66 1.54 -0.83
N GLN A 280 5.96 2.20 0.08
CA GLN A 280 6.57 2.75 1.28
C GLN A 280 6.99 1.66 2.28
N SER A 281 6.31 0.52 2.30
CA SER A 281 6.73 -0.64 3.09
C SER A 281 8.03 -1.25 2.56
N ILE A 282 8.16 -1.38 1.24
CA ILE A 282 9.36 -1.86 0.56
C ILE A 282 10.53 -0.91 0.77
N GLU A 283 10.32 0.40 0.56
CA GLU A 283 11.32 1.43 0.79
C GLU A 283 11.82 1.41 2.25
N SER A 284 10.90 1.37 3.22
CA SER A 284 11.27 1.39 4.64
C SER A 284 12.10 0.16 5.04
N ALA A 285 11.75 -1.01 4.50
CA ALA A 285 12.50 -2.23 4.73
C ALA A 285 13.91 -2.17 4.14
N TYR A 286 14.05 -1.65 2.91
CA TYR A 286 15.35 -1.54 2.25
C TYR A 286 16.26 -0.49 2.90
N GLU A 287 15.69 0.64 3.30
CA GLU A 287 16.44 1.70 3.98
C GLU A 287 16.93 1.26 5.35
N LEU A 288 16.09 0.57 6.13
CA LEU A 288 16.50 -0.01 7.40
C LEU A 288 17.62 -1.04 7.20
N PHE A 289 17.51 -1.89 6.18
CA PHE A 289 18.57 -2.84 5.83
C PHE A 289 19.90 -2.14 5.55
N ASN A 290 19.90 -1.08 4.73
CA ASN A 290 21.14 -0.35 4.40
C ASN A 290 21.78 0.29 5.63
N LEU A 291 20.97 0.79 6.57
CA LEU A 291 21.47 1.41 7.81
C LEU A 291 22.03 0.38 8.79
N ILE A 292 21.38 -0.80 8.91
CA ILE A 292 21.86 -1.89 9.76
C ILE A 292 23.18 -2.48 9.22
N ASN A 293 23.32 -2.56 7.91
CA ASN A 293 24.50 -3.12 7.25
C ASN A 293 25.63 -2.09 7.04
N GLY A 294 25.36 -0.82 7.27
CA GLY A 294 26.32 0.26 7.12
C GLY A 294 27.07 0.58 8.42
N GLU A 295 28.00 1.52 8.34
CA GLU A 295 28.80 2.00 9.48
C GLU A 295 28.12 3.12 10.28
N ASN A 296 26.80 3.19 10.27
CA ASN A 296 26.06 4.29 10.91
C ASN A 296 25.98 4.07 12.45
N LEU A 297 26.50 5.02 13.20
CA LEU A 297 26.50 4.97 14.67
C LEU A 297 25.14 5.31 15.29
N ASP A 298 24.25 6.02 14.58
CA ASP A 298 22.91 6.38 15.03
C ASP A 298 21.85 5.95 14.01
N ILE A 299 21.66 4.63 13.91
CA ILE A 299 20.73 4.02 12.97
C ILE A 299 19.30 4.53 13.20
N GLN A 300 18.89 4.65 14.47
CA GLN A 300 17.51 5.01 14.80
C GLN A 300 17.14 6.41 14.30
N ASN A 301 17.97 7.40 14.62
CA ASN A 301 17.68 8.78 14.22
C ASN A 301 17.80 8.94 12.69
N SER A 302 18.83 8.35 12.09
CA SER A 302 19.01 8.36 10.63
C SER A 302 17.81 7.76 9.91
N TYR A 303 17.38 6.56 10.33
CA TYR A 303 16.19 5.90 9.79
C TYR A 303 14.93 6.75 9.96
N PHE A 304 14.70 7.27 11.17
CA PHE A 304 13.52 8.08 11.44
C PHE A 304 13.49 9.35 10.58
N GLN A 305 14.60 10.09 10.48
CA GLN A 305 14.66 11.34 9.72
C GLN A 305 14.38 11.13 8.23
N GLU A 306 15.00 10.13 7.62
CA GLU A 306 14.80 9.83 6.21
C GLU A 306 13.36 9.34 5.94
N ARG A 307 12.86 8.40 6.76
CA ARG A 307 11.49 7.91 6.61
C ARG A 307 10.44 8.99 6.90
N TYR A 308 10.68 9.86 7.88
CA TYR A 308 9.78 10.97 8.18
C TYR A 308 9.65 11.94 7.02
N LYS A 309 10.77 12.37 6.42
CA LYS A 309 10.76 13.25 5.23
C LYS A 309 9.95 12.63 4.11
N ARG A 310 10.20 11.35 3.81
CA ARG A 310 9.56 10.59 2.76
C ARG A 310 8.05 10.42 3.03
N ALA A 311 7.71 9.94 4.21
CA ALA A 311 6.34 9.73 4.65
C ALA A 311 5.52 11.03 4.64
N LYS A 312 6.11 12.16 5.02
CA LYS A 312 5.43 13.47 4.99
C LYS A 312 5.01 13.88 3.58
N ILE A 313 5.85 13.65 2.58
CA ILE A 313 5.55 13.94 1.16
C ILE A 313 4.39 13.06 0.69
N VAL A 314 4.49 11.75 0.88
CA VAL A 314 3.46 10.79 0.45
C VAL A 314 2.14 11.07 1.15
N ARG A 315 2.16 11.30 2.47
CA ARG A 315 0.97 11.62 3.27
C ARG A 315 0.28 12.90 2.80
N LYS A 316 1.04 13.97 2.55
CA LYS A 316 0.49 15.24 2.05
C LYS A 316 -0.25 15.04 0.73
N ARG A 317 0.38 14.35 -0.23
CA ARG A 317 -0.21 14.11 -1.56
C ARG A 317 -1.39 13.15 -1.50
N SER A 318 -1.28 12.10 -0.70
CA SER A 318 -2.35 11.14 -0.51
C SER A 318 -3.61 11.79 0.09
N ASN A 319 -3.44 12.65 1.11
CA ASN A 319 -4.54 13.41 1.68
C ASN A 319 -5.13 14.42 0.69
N PHE A 320 -4.28 15.08 -0.12
CA PHE A 320 -4.74 16.00 -1.15
C PHE A 320 -5.57 15.27 -2.23
N ASN A 321 -5.09 14.14 -2.73
CA ASN A 321 -5.85 13.33 -3.68
C ASN A 321 -7.19 12.87 -3.09
N PHE A 322 -7.17 12.41 -1.84
CA PHE A 322 -8.40 12.00 -1.16
C PHE A 322 -9.42 13.13 -1.09
N PHE A 323 -8.98 14.35 -0.79
CA PHE A 323 -9.85 15.52 -0.77
C PHE A 323 -10.41 15.82 -2.15
N VAL A 324 -9.56 15.89 -3.17
CA VAL A 324 -9.93 16.29 -4.54
C VAL A 324 -10.79 15.24 -5.24
N PHE A 325 -10.52 13.95 -5.05
CA PHE A 325 -11.29 12.88 -5.68
C PHE A 325 -12.72 12.77 -5.16
N HIS A 326 -12.98 13.28 -3.96
CA HIS A 326 -14.28 13.15 -3.28
C HIS A 326 -15.09 14.45 -3.19
N PHE A 327 -14.93 15.37 -4.13
CA PHE A 327 -15.79 16.55 -4.18
C PHE A 327 -17.25 16.15 -4.39
N SER A 328 -18.14 16.67 -3.52
CA SER A 328 -19.59 16.44 -3.60
C SER A 328 -20.31 17.43 -4.49
N SER A 329 -19.81 18.68 -4.61
CA SER A 329 -20.38 19.74 -5.42
C SER A 329 -20.05 19.56 -6.90
N ASN A 330 -21.05 19.70 -7.78
CA ASN A 330 -20.85 19.65 -9.24
C ASN A 330 -19.89 20.73 -9.72
N LEU A 331 -19.97 21.94 -9.13
CA LEU A 331 -19.07 23.05 -9.47
C LEU A 331 -17.61 22.67 -9.16
N MET A 332 -17.35 22.14 -7.96
CA MET A 332 -15.99 21.73 -7.56
C MET A 332 -15.48 20.57 -8.41
N GLN A 333 -16.34 19.64 -8.83
CA GLN A 333 -15.96 18.57 -9.76
C GLN A 333 -15.57 19.14 -11.13
N THR A 334 -16.31 20.11 -11.64
CA THR A 334 -16.00 20.78 -12.92
C THR A 334 -14.66 21.52 -12.85
N ILE A 335 -14.44 22.29 -11.78
CA ILE A 335 -13.18 22.99 -11.52
C ILE A 335 -12.02 21.98 -11.43
N ARG A 336 -12.17 20.91 -10.65
CA ARG A 336 -11.18 19.83 -10.56
C ARG A 336 -10.85 19.25 -11.92
N ASN A 337 -11.87 18.91 -12.72
CA ASN A 337 -11.69 18.28 -14.02
C ASN A 337 -10.94 19.20 -14.98
N PHE A 338 -11.25 20.50 -14.94
CA PHE A 338 -10.54 21.51 -15.73
C PHE A 338 -9.04 21.58 -15.34
N PHE A 339 -8.74 21.73 -14.07
CA PHE A 339 -7.36 21.80 -13.60
C PHE A 339 -6.60 20.49 -13.85
N LEU A 340 -7.23 19.35 -13.68
CA LEU A 340 -6.60 18.05 -13.91
C LEU A 340 -6.16 17.91 -15.37
N LYS A 341 -7.03 18.27 -16.35
CA LYS A 341 -6.69 18.29 -17.78
C LYS A 341 -5.44 19.12 -18.09
N PHE A 342 -5.27 20.22 -17.37
CA PHE A 342 -4.15 21.13 -17.58
C PHE A 342 -2.87 20.63 -16.89
N LEU A 343 -2.98 20.16 -15.65
CA LEU A 343 -1.84 19.74 -14.85
C LEU A 343 -1.17 18.47 -15.39
N VAL A 344 -1.94 17.48 -15.85
CA VAL A 344 -1.36 16.23 -16.36
C VAL A 344 -0.56 16.41 -17.67
N LYS A 345 -0.79 17.50 -18.40
CA LYS A 345 -0.02 17.86 -19.60
C LYS A 345 1.32 18.53 -19.28
N LYS A 346 1.50 19.06 -18.06
CA LYS A 346 2.73 19.73 -17.66
C LYS A 346 3.73 18.72 -17.13
N LYS A 347 4.74 18.35 -17.94
CA LYS A 347 5.83 17.43 -17.54
C LYS A 347 6.53 17.87 -16.24
N SER A 348 6.74 19.16 -16.03
CA SER A 348 7.34 19.70 -14.79
C SER A 348 6.48 19.43 -13.57
N PHE A 349 5.14 19.54 -13.68
CA PHE A 349 4.24 19.22 -12.60
C PHE A 349 4.26 17.72 -12.28
N ILE A 350 4.15 16.86 -13.30
CA ILE A 350 4.20 15.41 -13.12
C ILE A 350 5.55 14.97 -12.56
N GLY A 351 6.66 15.49 -13.08
CA GLY A 351 8.00 15.24 -12.56
C GLY A 351 8.16 15.65 -11.10
N SER A 352 7.58 16.77 -10.70
CA SER A 352 7.56 17.20 -9.29
C SER A 352 6.59 16.36 -8.45
N TYR A 353 5.40 16.09 -8.94
CA TYR A 353 4.32 15.46 -8.16
C TYR A 353 4.51 13.94 -7.98
N LEU A 354 4.80 13.21 -9.04
CA LEU A 354 5.06 11.77 -9.03
C LEU A 354 6.56 11.46 -9.02
N GLY A 355 7.36 12.19 -9.79
CA GLY A 355 8.78 11.93 -9.94
C GLY A 355 9.54 11.95 -8.61
N ASN A 356 9.19 12.88 -7.70
CA ASN A 356 9.76 12.91 -6.35
C ASN A 356 9.35 11.71 -5.47
N ILE A 357 8.37 10.90 -5.89
CA ILE A 357 8.01 9.64 -5.24
C ILE A 357 8.62 8.45 -5.99
N TYR A 358 8.61 8.47 -7.32
CA TYR A 358 9.00 7.34 -8.16
C TYR A 358 10.50 7.26 -8.43
N LYS A 359 11.24 8.36 -8.26
CA LYS A 359 12.69 8.38 -8.32
C LYS A 359 13.26 8.15 -6.93
N ASN A 360 14.03 7.09 -6.77
CA ASN A 360 14.92 6.85 -5.64
C ASN A 360 16.31 7.24 -6.06
#